data_e508de407289ca4ad9e0012d332fac8e
#
_entry.id   e508de407289ca4ad9e0012d332fac8e
#
_cell.length_a   1.000
_cell.length_b   1.000
_cell.length_c   1.000
_cell.angle_alpha   90.00
_cell.angle_beta   90.00
_cell.angle_gamma   90.00
#
_symmetry.space_group_name_H-M   'P 1'
#
loop_
_entity.id
_entity.type
_entity.pdbx_description
1 polymer ?
#
loop_
_entity_poly.entity_id
_entity_poly.type
_entity_poly.pdbx_seq_one_letter_code
_entity_poly.pdbx_strand_id
1 'polypeptide(L)'
;MHPFAHLNIPQGALGIHWFEQNAYALKDSQGHLVLVDPYFPHDRPAERFVRPTPPVDEAALPITHVLLTHQHGDHTNPETLRRIHRAWPEAKVIGPIESIQQVLTETEIDAGHTTVIAAG
;
A
#
# COMPACT_ATOMS: atom_id res chain seq x y z
N MET A 1 -9.01 13.71 5.27
CA MET A 1 -8.73 12.27 5.21
C MET A 1 -9.72 11.56 4.31
N HIS A 2 -9.30 10.47 3.69
CA HIS A 2 -10.20 9.64 2.87
C HIS A 2 -11.32 9.05 3.75
N PRO A 3 -12.57 8.92 3.24
CA PRO A 3 -13.68 8.39 4.04
C PRO A 3 -13.41 7.04 4.71
N PHE A 4 -12.63 6.17 4.06
CA PHE A 4 -12.29 4.87 4.65
C PHE A 4 -11.47 5.00 5.95
N ALA A 5 -10.70 6.09 6.10
CA ALA A 5 -9.95 6.36 7.32
C ALA A 5 -10.88 6.59 8.53
N HIS A 6 -12.07 7.10 8.29
CA HIS A 6 -13.06 7.40 9.32
C HIS A 6 -14.07 6.27 9.54
N LEU A 7 -14.01 5.21 8.76
CA LEU A 7 -14.93 4.09 8.89
C LEU A 7 -14.69 3.39 10.24
N ASN A 8 -15.76 3.29 11.03
CA ASN A 8 -15.69 2.62 12.31
C ASN A 8 -15.87 1.12 12.12
N ILE A 9 -14.84 0.34 12.46
CA ILE A 9 -14.85 -1.12 12.29
C ILE A 9 -15.20 -1.78 13.63
N PRO A 10 -16.28 -2.56 13.70
CA PRO A 10 -16.63 -3.28 14.92
C PRO A 10 -15.56 -4.31 15.29
N GLN A 11 -15.42 -4.59 16.58
CA GLN A 11 -14.52 -5.63 17.04
C GLN A 11 -14.87 -6.97 16.38
N GLY A 12 -13.85 -7.70 15.91
CA GLY A 12 -14.03 -8.98 15.23
C GLY A 12 -14.37 -8.86 13.75
N ALA A 13 -14.50 -7.63 13.21
CA ALA A 13 -14.77 -7.38 11.80
C ALA A 13 -13.54 -6.84 11.10
N LEU A 14 -13.57 -6.88 9.77
CA LEU A 14 -12.54 -6.33 8.89
C LEU A 14 -13.19 -5.47 7.82
N GLY A 15 -12.75 -4.22 7.69
CA GLY A 15 -13.17 -3.33 6.62
C GLY A 15 -12.28 -3.54 5.40
N ILE A 16 -12.89 -3.57 4.21
CA ILE A 16 -12.16 -3.73 2.94
C ILE A 16 -12.62 -2.63 2.00
N HIS A 17 -11.65 -1.95 1.37
CA HIS A 17 -11.93 -0.96 0.33
C HIS A 17 -11.06 -1.27 -0.90
N TRP A 18 -11.70 -1.33 -2.06
CA TRP A 18 -11.01 -1.50 -3.34
C TRP A 18 -10.84 -0.12 -4.00
N PHE A 19 -9.60 0.24 -4.33
CA PHE A 19 -9.32 1.51 -5.01
C PHE A 19 -9.39 1.37 -6.51
N GLU A 20 -8.56 0.53 -7.07
CA GLU A 20 -8.51 0.22 -8.50
C GLU A 20 -7.53 -0.93 -8.73
N GLN A 21 -7.63 -1.62 -9.85
CA GLN A 21 -6.77 -2.74 -10.22
C GLN A 21 -6.65 -3.75 -9.08
N ASN A 22 -5.45 -3.94 -8.50
CA ASN A 22 -5.21 -4.89 -7.41
C ASN A 22 -4.96 -4.19 -6.07
N ALA A 23 -5.25 -2.89 -5.97
CA ALA A 23 -4.99 -2.09 -4.79
C ALA A 23 -6.19 -2.10 -3.84
N TYR A 24 -5.97 -2.66 -2.65
CA TYR A 24 -6.99 -2.76 -1.60
C TYR A 24 -6.47 -2.16 -0.30
N ALA A 25 -7.39 -1.66 0.52
CA ALA A 25 -7.11 -1.32 1.91
C ALA A 25 -7.90 -2.23 2.83
N LEU A 26 -7.25 -2.70 3.88
CA LEU A 26 -7.87 -3.50 4.95
C LEU A 26 -7.75 -2.71 6.25
N LYS A 27 -8.82 -2.71 7.03
CA LYS A 27 -8.84 -1.96 8.30
C LYS A 27 -9.50 -2.80 9.38
N ASP A 28 -8.87 -2.88 10.55
CA ASP A 28 -9.43 -3.56 11.71
C ASP A 28 -9.97 -2.57 12.73
N SER A 29 -10.46 -3.06 13.87
CA SER A 29 -10.98 -2.23 14.95
C SER A 29 -9.90 -1.65 15.85
N GLN A 30 -8.63 -2.05 15.67
CA GLN A 30 -7.52 -1.70 16.55
C GLN A 30 -6.59 -0.62 15.97
N GLY A 31 -6.97 -0.02 14.87
CA GLY A 31 -6.20 1.06 14.26
C GLY A 31 -5.17 0.62 13.23
N HIS A 32 -5.17 -0.66 12.81
CA HIS A 32 -4.33 -1.10 11.71
C HIS A 32 -5.00 -0.78 10.38
N LEU A 33 -4.23 -0.22 9.46
CA LEU A 33 -4.65 -0.01 8.08
C LEU A 33 -3.58 -0.55 7.16
N VAL A 34 -3.92 -1.58 6.41
CA VAL A 34 -3.00 -2.30 5.54
C VAL A 34 -3.37 -2.02 4.09
N LEU A 35 -2.42 -1.53 3.30
CA LEU A 35 -2.57 -1.48 1.85
C LEU A 35 -1.99 -2.74 1.22
N VAL A 36 -2.76 -3.36 0.34
CA VAL A 36 -2.33 -4.52 -0.46
C VAL A 36 -2.04 -4.02 -1.87
N ASP A 37 -0.83 -4.26 -2.35
CA ASP A 37 -0.38 -3.91 -3.70
C ASP A 37 -0.76 -2.49 -4.11
N PRO A 38 -0.38 -1.46 -3.34
CA PRO A 38 -0.71 -0.09 -3.70
C PRO A 38 0.05 0.34 -4.96
N TYR A 39 -0.72 0.67 -5.99
CA TYR A 39 -0.19 1.10 -7.27
C TYR A 39 -0.98 2.32 -7.73
N PHE A 40 -0.45 3.51 -7.41
CA PHE A 40 -1.12 4.78 -7.67
C PHE A 40 -0.19 5.72 -8.45
N PRO A 41 0.26 5.34 -9.65
CA PRO A 41 1.18 6.20 -10.39
C PRO A 41 0.51 7.50 -10.80
N HIS A 42 1.29 8.58 -10.89
CA HIS A 42 0.79 9.87 -11.36
C HIS A 42 0.74 9.95 -12.89
N ASP A 43 1.61 9.22 -13.60
CA ASP A 43 1.51 9.06 -15.05
C ASP A 43 0.45 7.99 -15.35
N ARG A 44 -0.66 8.42 -15.95
CA ARG A 44 -1.85 7.59 -16.11
C ARG A 44 -2.38 7.61 -17.53
N PRO A 45 -1.71 6.93 -18.46
CA PRO A 45 -2.20 6.88 -19.85
C PRO A 45 -3.60 6.26 -19.91
N ALA A 46 -4.46 6.87 -20.75
CA ALA A 46 -5.88 6.53 -20.83
C ALA A 46 -6.13 5.07 -21.24
N GLU A 47 -5.21 4.48 -22.01
CA GLU A 47 -5.33 3.08 -22.43
C GLU A 47 -5.07 2.08 -21.27
N ARG A 48 -4.52 2.54 -20.16
CA ARG A 48 -4.19 1.69 -19.00
C ARG A 48 -5.00 2.02 -17.75
N PHE A 49 -5.52 3.25 -17.65
CA PHE A 49 -6.24 3.71 -16.47
C PHE A 49 -7.57 4.31 -16.84
N VAL A 50 -8.62 3.94 -16.10
CA VAL A 50 -9.95 4.54 -16.25
C VAL A 50 -9.97 5.95 -15.70
N ARG A 51 -9.23 6.19 -14.62
CA ARG A 51 -9.20 7.48 -13.94
C ARG A 51 -7.96 8.30 -14.35
N PRO A 52 -8.12 9.59 -14.67
CA PRO A 52 -6.97 10.43 -15.00
C PRO A 52 -6.10 10.80 -13.80
N THR A 53 -6.62 10.65 -12.58
CA THR A 53 -5.90 10.92 -11.34
C THR A 53 -5.95 9.71 -10.42
N PRO A 54 -4.96 9.52 -9.51
CA PRO A 54 -5.03 8.45 -8.53
C PRO A 54 -6.30 8.52 -7.68
N PRO A 55 -6.85 7.37 -7.26
CA PRO A 55 -8.11 7.33 -6.50
C PRO A 55 -7.95 7.81 -5.05
N VAL A 56 -6.73 7.96 -4.57
CA VAL A 56 -6.44 8.35 -3.20
C VAL A 56 -5.07 9.03 -3.12
N ASP A 57 -4.95 9.98 -2.20
CA ASP A 57 -3.67 10.51 -1.75
C ASP A 57 -3.20 9.64 -0.59
N GLU A 58 -1.98 9.13 -0.67
CA GLU A 58 -1.42 8.25 0.37
C GLU A 58 -1.41 8.92 1.74
N ALA A 59 -1.25 10.24 1.79
CA ALA A 59 -1.30 11.00 3.05
C ALA A 59 -2.71 11.09 3.65
N ALA A 60 -3.74 10.73 2.90
CA ALA A 60 -5.12 10.75 3.36
C ALA A 60 -5.58 9.47 4.08
N LEU A 61 -4.70 8.47 4.18
CA LEU A 61 -4.95 7.21 4.89
C LEU A 61 -3.86 7.01 5.94
N PRO A 62 -4.21 6.74 7.21
CA PRO A 62 -3.20 6.46 8.25
C PRO A 62 -2.65 5.04 8.11
N ILE A 63 -1.75 4.86 7.15
CA ILE A 63 -1.22 3.55 6.76
C ILE A 63 -0.27 3.02 7.83
N THR A 64 -0.51 1.80 8.31
CA THR A 64 0.36 1.13 9.27
C THR A 64 1.22 0.05 8.61
N HIS A 65 0.70 -0.59 7.57
CA HIS A 65 1.38 -1.69 6.89
C HIS A 65 1.09 -1.66 5.40
N VAL A 66 2.05 -2.15 4.62
CA VAL A 66 1.88 -2.42 3.19
C VAL A 66 2.20 -3.90 2.98
N LEU A 67 1.32 -4.61 2.29
CA LEU A 67 1.50 -6.01 1.94
C LEU A 67 1.66 -6.12 0.43
N LEU A 68 2.80 -6.63 -0.01
CA LEU A 68 3.12 -6.82 -1.42
C LEU A 68 3.00 -8.30 -1.77
N THR A 69 2.33 -8.61 -2.89
CA THR A 69 2.12 -10.00 -3.30
C THR A 69 3.24 -10.53 -4.20
N HIS A 70 3.77 -9.68 -5.09
CA HIS A 70 4.89 -10.05 -5.98
C HIS A 70 5.55 -8.80 -6.57
N GLN A 71 6.66 -8.97 -7.29
CA GLN A 71 7.54 -7.86 -7.71
C GLN A 71 7.10 -7.14 -9.00
N HIS A 72 6.03 -7.54 -9.66
CA HIS A 72 5.57 -6.83 -10.86
C HIS A 72 5.24 -5.37 -10.55
N GLY A 73 5.50 -4.48 -11.51
CA GLY A 73 5.43 -3.03 -11.30
C GLY A 73 4.06 -2.49 -10.94
N ASP A 74 2.98 -3.19 -11.29
CA ASP A 74 1.61 -2.86 -10.90
C ASP A 74 1.22 -3.43 -9.53
N HIS A 75 2.14 -4.05 -8.82
CA HIS A 75 1.97 -4.58 -7.45
C HIS A 75 3.03 -4.02 -6.51
N THR A 76 4.31 -4.05 -6.90
CA THR A 76 5.41 -3.44 -6.15
C THR A 76 5.85 -2.19 -6.92
N ASN A 77 5.37 -1.02 -6.49
CA ASN A 77 5.59 0.24 -7.19
C ASN A 77 6.41 1.20 -6.34
N PRO A 78 7.70 1.43 -6.68
CA PRO A 78 8.57 2.30 -5.88
C PRO A 78 8.06 3.73 -5.75
N GLU A 79 7.46 4.31 -6.78
CA GLU A 79 6.92 5.66 -6.73
C GLU A 79 5.85 5.77 -5.63
N THR A 80 4.87 4.87 -5.62
CA THR A 80 3.82 4.84 -4.61
C THR A 80 4.39 4.58 -3.21
N LEU A 81 5.32 3.63 -3.10
CA LEU A 81 5.94 3.28 -1.82
C LEU A 81 6.76 4.44 -1.24
N ARG A 82 7.43 5.23 -2.07
CA ARG A 82 8.13 6.44 -1.60
C ARG A 82 7.16 7.45 -1.00
N ARG A 83 5.99 7.66 -1.63
CA ARG A 83 4.98 8.58 -1.10
C ARG A 83 4.39 8.09 0.22
N ILE A 84 4.14 6.79 0.32
CA ILE A 84 3.69 6.17 1.58
C ILE A 84 4.73 6.40 2.68
N HIS A 85 6.00 6.15 2.39
CA HIS A 85 7.06 6.31 3.37
C HIS A 85 7.21 7.77 3.82
N ARG A 86 7.06 8.73 2.92
CA ARG A 86 7.11 10.15 3.27
C ARG A 86 5.97 10.55 4.21
N ALA A 87 4.77 10.07 3.94
CA ALA A 87 3.59 10.39 4.75
C ALA A 87 3.58 9.62 6.07
N TRP A 88 4.01 8.37 6.04
CA TRP A 88 3.91 7.42 7.16
C TRP A 88 5.24 6.68 7.33
N PRO A 89 6.29 7.34 7.85
CA PRO A 89 7.63 6.73 7.91
C PRO A 89 7.72 5.50 8.82
N GLU A 90 6.76 5.29 9.71
CA GLU A 90 6.72 4.11 10.58
C GLU A 90 5.98 2.92 9.95
N ALA A 91 5.35 3.10 8.80
CA ALA A 91 4.63 2.02 8.14
C ALA A 91 5.60 0.90 7.74
N LYS A 92 5.20 -0.33 7.98
CA LYS A 92 6.00 -1.52 7.68
C LYS A 92 5.61 -2.10 6.34
N VAL A 93 6.59 -2.62 5.61
CA VAL A 93 6.38 -3.23 4.30
C VAL A 93 6.68 -4.71 4.40
N ILE A 94 5.72 -5.54 4.00
CA ILE A 94 5.77 -6.99 4.10
C ILE A 94 5.60 -7.56 2.70
N GLY A 95 6.46 -8.49 2.31
CA GLY A 95 6.36 -9.09 0.99
C GLY A 95 7.38 -10.19 0.74
N PRO A 96 7.33 -10.83 -0.44
CA PRO A 96 8.33 -11.81 -0.81
C PRO A 96 9.70 -11.16 -1.05
N ILE A 97 10.75 -11.97 -1.07
CA ILE A 97 12.13 -11.48 -1.11
C ILE A 97 12.38 -10.56 -2.32
N GLU A 98 11.83 -10.87 -3.48
CA GLU A 98 12.03 -10.08 -4.71
C GLU A 98 11.44 -8.67 -4.56
N SER A 99 10.25 -8.57 -3.97
CA SER A 99 9.62 -7.28 -3.69
C SER A 99 10.41 -6.48 -2.67
N ILE A 100 10.84 -7.11 -1.58
CA ILE A 100 11.59 -6.44 -0.52
C ILE A 100 12.95 -5.99 -1.03
N GLN A 101 13.66 -6.78 -1.84
CA GLN A 101 14.91 -6.36 -2.47
C GLN A 101 14.71 -5.10 -3.32
N GLN A 102 13.62 -5.04 -4.09
CA GLN A 102 13.30 -3.86 -4.89
C GLN A 102 13.00 -2.65 -4.00
N VAL A 103 12.25 -2.84 -2.91
CA VAL A 103 11.97 -1.78 -1.95
C VAL A 103 13.27 -1.21 -1.38
N LEU A 104 14.18 -2.07 -0.95
CA LEU A 104 15.44 -1.65 -0.32
C LEU A 104 16.38 -0.94 -1.31
N THR A 105 16.37 -1.31 -2.60
CA THR A 105 17.26 -0.72 -3.60
C THR A 105 16.67 0.53 -4.26
N GLU A 106 15.35 0.64 -4.38
CA GLU A 106 14.70 1.70 -5.15
C GLU A 106 13.92 2.70 -4.30
N THR A 107 13.89 2.52 -2.98
CA THR A 107 13.25 3.48 -2.06
C THR A 107 14.17 3.76 -0.87
N GLU A 108 13.77 4.72 -0.02
CA GLU A 108 14.49 5.06 1.21
C GLU A 108 14.02 4.23 2.42
N ILE A 109 13.09 3.29 2.20
CA ILE A 109 12.60 2.41 3.26
C ILE A 109 13.73 1.46 3.67
N ASP A 110 14.04 1.42 4.95
CA ASP A 110 15.14 0.60 5.45
C ASP A 110 14.71 -0.81 5.85
N ALA A 111 15.69 -1.67 6.07
CA ALA A 111 15.45 -3.07 6.43
C ALA A 111 14.68 -3.22 7.75
N GLY A 112 14.82 -2.25 8.67
CA GLY A 112 14.10 -2.26 9.94
C GLY A 112 12.59 -2.10 9.81
N HIS A 113 12.12 -1.58 8.66
CA HIS A 113 10.71 -1.41 8.36
C HIS A 113 10.20 -2.42 7.33
N THR A 114 10.97 -3.47 7.05
CA THR A 114 10.59 -4.50 6.07
C THR A 114 10.57 -5.88 6.70
N THR A 115 9.72 -6.76 6.17
CA THR A 115 9.65 -8.16 6.58
C THR A 115 9.49 -9.02 5.32
N VAL A 116 10.35 -10.02 5.18
CA VAL A 116 10.26 -10.99 4.09
C VAL A 116 9.36 -12.14 4.52
N ILE A 117 8.40 -12.50 3.67
CA ILE A 117 7.55 -13.66 3.86
C ILE A 117 7.72 -14.62 2.69
N ALA A 118 7.46 -15.89 2.92
CA ALA A 118 7.53 -16.92 1.90
C ALA A 118 6.30 -17.81 1.99
N ALA A 119 5.89 -18.36 0.83
CA ALA A 119 4.85 -19.37 0.78
C ALA A 119 5.33 -20.66 1.44
N GLY A 120 4.46 -21.31 2.09
CA GLY A 120 4.79 -22.59 2.71
C GLY A 120 4.44 -22.73 4.11
#